data_1a0121f6b5acaf1598c7a7de6798d710
#
_entry.id   1a0121f6b5acaf1598c7a7de6798d710
#
_cell.length_a   1.000
_cell.length_b   1.000
_cell.length_c   1.000
_cell.angle_alpha   90.00
_cell.angle_beta   90.00
_cell.angle_gamma   90.00
#
_symmetry.space_group_name_H-M   'P 1'
#
loop_
_entity.id
_entity.type
_entity.pdbx_description
1 polymer ?
#
loop_
_entity_poly.entity_id
_entity_poly.type
_entity_poly.pdbx_seq_one_letter_code
_entity_poly.pdbx_strand_id
1 'polypeptide(L)'
;MWQQTLITLGARPRGFHLVTDELLANLPELRRCRVGLLHLWLQHTSASLTVNENADPSVRRDFERFFDRLVPQGEGGYEHDYEGPDDLPAHFKSSLLGCQLTLPIQEGRLALGTWQGIYLGEHRDHGGARRVVATLNGEAI
;
A
#
# COMPACT_ATOMS: atom_id res chain seq x y z
N MET A 1 -12.28 -6.05 -20.45
CA MET A 1 -12.33 -7.05 -19.37
C MET A 1 -12.44 -6.37 -18.01
N TRP A 2 -13.21 -6.95 -17.13
CA TRP A 2 -13.33 -6.54 -15.74
C TRP A 2 -13.01 -7.72 -14.84
N GLN A 3 -12.17 -7.49 -13.82
CA GLN A 3 -11.85 -8.51 -12.85
C GLN A 3 -11.58 -7.89 -11.50
N GLN A 4 -12.04 -8.54 -10.45
CA GLN A 4 -11.84 -8.06 -9.09
C GLN A 4 -11.38 -9.20 -8.19
N THR A 5 -10.32 -8.96 -7.43
CA THR A 5 -9.70 -9.96 -6.57
C THR A 5 -9.46 -9.34 -5.20
N LEU A 6 -9.83 -10.06 -4.15
CA LEU A 6 -9.44 -9.69 -2.79
C LEU A 6 -8.09 -10.33 -2.48
N ILE A 7 -7.09 -9.50 -2.21
CA ILE A 7 -5.74 -9.95 -1.90
C ILE A 7 -5.48 -9.72 -0.43
N THR A 8 -5.00 -10.75 0.27
CA THR A 8 -4.59 -10.63 1.67
C THR A 8 -3.07 -10.56 1.72
N LEU A 9 -2.55 -9.41 2.11
CA LEU A 9 -1.12 -9.23 2.33
C LEU A 9 -0.76 -9.74 3.72
N GLY A 10 0.32 -10.52 3.83
CA GLY A 10 0.78 -11.07 5.09
C GLY A 10 1.11 -9.99 6.11
N ALA A 11 0.93 -10.32 7.40
CA ALA A 11 1.26 -9.41 8.49
C ALA A 11 2.73 -9.00 8.45
N ARG A 12 2.99 -7.70 8.67
CA ARG A 12 4.33 -7.10 8.66
C ARG A 12 4.52 -6.19 9.86
N PRO A 13 5.76 -6.00 10.31
CA PRO A 13 6.04 -5.00 11.33
C PRO A 13 5.78 -3.60 10.80
N ARG A 14 5.65 -2.64 11.70
CA ARG A 14 5.51 -1.23 11.32
C ARG A 14 6.66 -0.80 10.41
N GLY A 15 6.32 -0.06 9.35
CA GLY A 15 7.29 0.41 8.36
C GLY A 15 6.70 0.39 6.96
N PHE A 16 7.57 0.66 5.98
CA PHE A 16 7.21 0.66 4.57
C PHE A 16 7.77 -0.59 3.90
N HIS A 17 6.92 -1.32 3.20
CA HIS A 17 7.25 -2.63 2.64
C HIS A 17 6.88 -2.69 1.17
N LEU A 18 7.81 -3.16 0.33
CA LEU A 18 7.50 -3.43 -1.07
C LEU A 18 6.58 -4.65 -1.15
N VAL A 19 5.46 -4.47 -1.84
CA VAL A 19 4.44 -5.50 -2.02
C VAL A 19 4.09 -5.76 -3.48
N THR A 20 4.85 -5.20 -4.41
CA THR A 20 4.59 -5.33 -5.85
C THR A 20 4.46 -6.79 -6.26
N ASP A 21 5.45 -7.61 -5.94
CA ASP A 21 5.48 -9.01 -6.37
C ASP A 21 4.37 -9.83 -5.72
N GLU A 22 4.09 -9.60 -4.44
CA GLU A 22 3.01 -10.28 -3.73
C GLU A 22 1.64 -9.94 -4.34
N LEU A 23 1.42 -8.67 -4.69
CA LEU A 23 0.20 -8.26 -5.37
C LEU A 23 0.08 -8.92 -6.75
N LEU A 24 1.14 -8.85 -7.57
CA LEU A 24 1.13 -9.40 -8.92
C LEU A 24 0.97 -10.91 -8.94
N ALA A 25 1.50 -11.62 -7.96
CA ALA A 25 1.32 -13.07 -7.83
C ALA A 25 -0.15 -13.48 -7.70
N ASN A 26 -0.99 -12.57 -7.22
CA ASN A 26 -2.43 -12.77 -7.08
C ASN A 26 -3.25 -12.25 -8.27
N LEU A 27 -2.58 -11.75 -9.31
CA LEU A 27 -3.24 -11.12 -10.46
C LEU A 27 -2.72 -11.71 -11.78
N PRO A 28 -2.87 -13.03 -12.00
CA PRO A 28 -2.33 -13.67 -13.21
C PRO A 28 -2.98 -13.14 -14.50
N GLU A 29 -4.22 -12.65 -14.44
CA GLU A 29 -4.94 -12.12 -15.59
C GLU A 29 -4.39 -10.79 -16.09
N LEU A 30 -3.60 -10.09 -15.29
CA LEU A 30 -3.00 -8.83 -15.69
C LEU A 30 -2.14 -9.01 -16.95
N ARG A 31 -1.49 -10.15 -17.09
CA ARG A 31 -0.67 -10.49 -18.26
C ARG A 31 -1.47 -10.50 -19.57
N ARG A 32 -2.78 -10.69 -19.50
CA ARG A 32 -3.66 -10.71 -20.67
C ARG A 32 -4.26 -9.34 -20.99
N CYS A 33 -3.96 -8.35 -20.20
CA CYS A 33 -4.46 -6.99 -20.42
C CYS A 33 -3.47 -6.23 -21.31
N ARG A 34 -3.92 -5.84 -22.50
CA ARG A 34 -3.10 -5.08 -23.44
C ARG A 34 -2.94 -3.63 -23.00
N VAL A 35 -4.06 -3.01 -22.63
CA VAL A 35 -4.11 -1.64 -22.13
C VAL A 35 -5.23 -1.54 -21.11
N GLY A 36 -4.95 -0.92 -19.98
CA GLY A 36 -5.97 -0.81 -18.93
C GLY A 36 -5.45 -0.15 -17.67
N LEU A 37 -6.22 -0.34 -16.61
CA LEU A 37 -5.94 0.20 -15.29
C LEU A 37 -6.06 -0.91 -14.25
N LEU A 38 -5.15 -0.87 -13.29
CA LEU A 38 -5.26 -1.62 -12.04
C LEU A 38 -5.55 -0.63 -10.93
N HIS A 39 -6.68 -0.80 -10.27
CA HIS A 39 -7.04 -0.03 -9.09
C HIS A 39 -6.85 -0.90 -7.84
N LEU A 40 -6.15 -0.37 -6.86
CA LEU A 40 -5.92 -1.01 -5.57
C LEU A 40 -6.61 -0.20 -4.49
N TRP A 41 -7.45 -0.86 -3.70
CA TRP A 41 -8.18 -0.26 -2.59
C TRP A 41 -7.85 -1.01 -1.31
N LEU A 42 -7.17 -0.34 -0.37
CA LEU A 42 -6.82 -0.89 0.94
C LEU A 42 -7.99 -0.72 1.91
N GLN A 43 -8.48 -1.83 2.44
CA GLN A 43 -9.68 -1.86 3.30
C GLN A 43 -9.35 -1.63 4.78
N HIS A 44 -8.48 -0.67 5.07
CA HIS A 44 -8.00 -0.41 6.45
C HIS A 44 -7.81 1.08 6.69
N THR A 45 -7.85 1.46 7.97
CA THR A 45 -7.71 2.86 8.40
C THR A 45 -6.39 3.14 9.11
N SER A 46 -5.50 2.16 9.17
CA SER A 46 -4.21 2.26 9.89
C SER A 46 -3.03 1.76 9.08
N ALA A 47 -3.19 1.72 7.77
CA ALA A 47 -2.17 1.37 6.79
C ALA A 47 -2.38 2.21 5.54
N SER A 48 -1.43 2.21 4.62
CA SER A 48 -1.48 3.04 3.42
C SER A 48 -0.88 2.33 2.21
N LEU A 49 -1.16 2.87 1.03
CA LEU A 49 -0.52 2.46 -0.22
C LEU A 49 0.15 3.67 -0.85
N THR A 50 1.38 3.47 -1.34
CA THR A 50 2.08 4.49 -2.12
C THR A 50 3.03 3.84 -3.13
N VAL A 51 3.55 4.63 -4.04
CA VAL A 51 4.52 4.19 -5.04
C VAL A 51 5.78 5.01 -4.86
N ASN A 52 6.90 4.32 -4.65
CA ASN A 52 8.19 4.98 -4.53
C ASN A 52 9.33 4.01 -4.85
N GLU A 53 10.54 4.36 -4.49
CA GLU A 53 11.74 3.67 -4.92
C GLU A 53 11.79 2.21 -4.48
N ASN A 54 12.11 1.33 -5.43
CA ASN A 54 12.11 -0.11 -5.24
C ASN A 54 13.50 -0.71 -4.99
N ALA A 55 14.56 0.07 -5.02
CA ALA A 55 15.94 -0.46 -5.03
C ALA A 55 16.62 -0.34 -3.65
N ASP A 56 16.80 0.88 -3.15
CA ASP A 56 17.56 1.12 -1.92
C ASP A 56 16.70 0.97 -0.67
N PRO A 57 16.98 -0.04 0.18
CA PRO A 57 16.20 -0.24 1.42
C PRO A 57 16.27 0.95 2.38
N SER A 58 17.30 1.79 2.30
CA SER A 58 17.42 2.97 3.17
C SER A 58 16.31 3.98 2.93
N VAL A 59 15.77 4.06 1.71
CA VAL A 59 14.64 4.94 1.41
C VAL A 59 13.44 4.56 2.28
N ARG A 60 13.14 3.27 2.41
CA ARG A 60 12.01 2.81 3.23
C ARG A 60 12.23 3.09 4.72
N ARG A 61 13.47 2.95 5.21
CA ARG A 61 13.80 3.28 6.60
C ARG A 61 13.69 4.79 6.86
N ASP A 62 14.12 5.60 5.90
CA ASP A 62 14.03 7.06 6.01
C ASP A 62 12.58 7.55 5.93
N PHE A 63 11.73 6.89 5.13
CA PHE A 63 10.29 7.14 5.11
C PHE A 63 9.70 6.93 6.51
N GLU A 64 10.02 5.81 7.15
CA GLU A 64 9.52 5.51 8.49
C GLU A 64 9.95 6.57 9.50
N ARG A 65 11.22 6.97 9.46
CA ARG A 65 11.73 8.02 10.34
C ARG A 65 11.05 9.36 10.10
N PHE A 66 10.86 9.71 8.83
CA PHE A 66 10.21 10.97 8.46
C PHE A 66 8.77 11.02 8.97
N PHE A 67 8.00 9.97 8.72
CA PHE A 67 6.59 9.95 9.13
C PHE A 67 6.43 9.81 10.64
N ASP A 68 7.35 9.14 11.32
CA ASP A 68 7.36 9.11 12.80
C ASP A 68 7.62 10.49 13.40
N ARG A 69 8.45 11.31 12.77
CA ARG A 69 8.66 12.69 13.22
C ARG A 69 7.50 13.61 12.88
N LEU A 70 6.90 13.41 11.71
CA LEU A 70 5.77 14.22 11.26
C LEU A 70 4.52 13.94 12.09
N VAL A 71 4.30 12.68 12.43
CA VAL A 71 3.13 12.20 13.18
C VAL A 71 3.64 11.35 14.34
N PRO A 72 4.12 11.99 15.42
CA PRO A 72 4.72 11.25 16.54
C PRO A 72 3.67 10.54 17.40
N GLN A 73 4.10 9.46 18.06
CA GLN A 73 3.33 8.80 19.09
C GLN A 73 3.40 9.61 20.39
N GLY A 74 2.43 9.37 21.28
CA GLY A 74 2.44 9.94 22.63
C GLY A 74 2.02 11.40 22.72
N GLU A 75 1.57 12.01 21.62
CA GLU A 75 1.00 13.34 21.65
C GLU A 75 -0.33 13.31 22.42
N GLY A 76 -0.47 14.17 23.40
CA GLY A 76 -1.70 14.31 24.18
C GLY A 76 -2.76 15.14 23.47
N GLY A 77 -3.96 15.17 24.05
CA GLY A 77 -5.04 16.06 23.60
C GLY A 77 -6.01 15.46 22.61
N TYR A 78 -5.92 14.17 22.31
CA TYR A 78 -6.86 13.44 21.46
C TYR A 78 -7.78 12.56 22.29
N GLU A 79 -9.02 12.39 21.83
CA GLU A 79 -10.00 11.55 22.52
C GLU A 79 -9.79 10.07 22.25
N HIS A 80 -9.40 9.72 21.01
CA HIS A 80 -9.18 8.33 20.58
C HIS A 80 -7.79 7.87 21.01
N ASP A 81 -7.64 7.40 22.25
CA ASP A 81 -6.34 7.09 22.85
C ASP A 81 -6.25 5.71 23.54
N TYR A 82 -7.28 4.87 23.39
CA TYR A 82 -7.42 3.63 24.17
C TYR A 82 -6.95 2.36 23.43
N GLU A 83 -6.49 2.46 22.20
CA GLU A 83 -6.03 1.31 21.39
C GLU A 83 -4.51 1.25 21.25
N GLY A 84 -3.78 1.94 22.09
CA GLY A 84 -2.32 1.98 22.09
C GLY A 84 -1.75 3.27 21.52
N PRO A 85 -0.47 3.57 21.79
CA PRO A 85 0.15 4.84 21.39
C PRO A 85 0.38 4.95 19.88
N ASP A 86 0.38 3.83 19.15
CA ASP A 86 0.58 3.79 17.71
C ASP A 86 -0.71 3.93 16.92
N ASP A 87 -1.89 3.84 17.55
CA ASP A 87 -3.16 3.74 16.82
C ASP A 87 -3.57 5.04 16.14
N LEU A 88 -3.76 6.12 16.88
CA LEU A 88 -4.19 7.38 16.27
C LEU A 88 -3.14 7.95 15.30
N PRO A 89 -1.84 7.92 15.60
CA PRO A 89 -0.83 8.25 14.60
C PRO A 89 -0.94 7.43 13.32
N ALA A 90 -1.30 6.14 13.42
CA ALA A 90 -1.52 5.30 12.25
C ALA A 90 -2.71 5.78 11.41
N HIS A 91 -3.79 6.22 12.04
CA HIS A 91 -4.93 6.80 11.32
C HIS A 91 -4.54 8.07 10.57
N PHE A 92 -3.74 8.94 11.19
CA PHE A 92 -3.26 10.15 10.54
C PHE A 92 -2.36 9.84 9.35
N LYS A 93 -1.42 8.92 9.50
CA LYS A 93 -0.53 8.50 8.42
C LYS A 93 -1.31 7.88 7.26
N SER A 94 -2.30 7.05 7.57
CA SER A 94 -3.19 6.46 6.57
C SER A 94 -3.90 7.53 5.75
N SER A 95 -4.44 8.56 6.41
CA SER A 95 -5.12 9.66 5.73
C SER A 95 -4.18 10.53 4.90
N LEU A 96 -2.96 10.76 5.38
CA LEU A 96 -1.96 11.54 4.66
C LEU A 96 -1.47 10.85 3.40
N LEU A 97 -1.18 9.55 3.50
CA LEU A 97 -0.59 8.77 2.41
C LEU A 97 -1.63 8.21 1.47
N GLY A 98 -2.81 7.88 1.98
CA GLY A 98 -3.90 7.37 1.18
C GLY A 98 -4.04 5.86 1.21
N CYS A 99 -5.21 5.40 0.77
CA CYS A 99 -5.59 3.99 0.81
C CYS A 99 -5.82 3.40 -0.59
N GLN A 100 -5.51 4.12 -1.66
CA GLN A 100 -5.77 3.65 -3.01
C GLN A 100 -4.67 4.08 -3.98
N LEU A 101 -4.50 3.27 -5.03
CA LEU A 101 -3.63 3.58 -6.16
C LEU A 101 -4.37 3.19 -7.45
N THR A 102 -4.13 3.96 -8.50
CA THR A 102 -4.52 3.59 -9.85
C THR A 102 -3.26 3.54 -10.70
N LEU A 103 -3.00 2.38 -11.31
CA LEU A 103 -1.77 2.11 -12.04
C LEU A 103 -2.12 1.74 -13.47
N PRO A 104 -1.45 2.32 -14.48
CA PRO A 104 -1.69 1.93 -15.86
C PRO A 104 -1.10 0.57 -16.17
N ILE A 105 -1.77 -0.16 -17.07
CA ILE A 105 -1.32 -1.44 -17.59
C ILE A 105 -0.99 -1.26 -19.07
N GLN A 106 0.20 -1.73 -19.48
CA GLN A 106 0.64 -1.73 -20.88
C GLN A 106 1.20 -3.09 -21.24
N GLU A 107 0.64 -3.71 -22.28
CA GLU A 107 1.13 -4.99 -22.82
C GLU A 107 1.39 -6.03 -21.73
N GLY A 108 0.40 -6.24 -20.86
CA GLY A 108 0.46 -7.25 -19.81
C GLY A 108 1.32 -6.92 -18.61
N ARG A 109 1.71 -5.68 -18.43
CA ARG A 109 2.58 -5.24 -17.33
C ARG A 109 2.08 -3.94 -16.72
N LEU A 110 2.37 -3.74 -15.45
CA LEU A 110 2.21 -2.41 -14.86
C LEU A 110 3.22 -1.45 -15.47
N ALA A 111 2.74 -0.27 -15.88
CA ALA A 111 3.59 0.76 -16.48
C ALA A 111 4.32 1.55 -15.40
N LEU A 112 5.02 0.85 -14.52
CA LEU A 112 5.87 1.47 -13.50
C LEU A 112 7.18 1.93 -14.12
N GLY A 113 7.70 3.05 -13.65
CA GLY A 113 9.07 3.43 -13.96
C GLY A 113 10.06 2.42 -13.37
N THR A 114 11.28 2.43 -13.88
CA THR A 114 12.34 1.49 -13.46
C THR A 114 12.52 1.43 -11.94
N TRP A 115 12.42 2.57 -11.28
CA TRP A 115 12.66 2.68 -9.84
C TRP A 115 11.40 2.70 -9.00
N GLN A 116 10.22 2.48 -9.60
CA GLN A 116 8.97 2.49 -8.87
C GLN A 116 8.57 1.10 -8.41
N GLY A 117 8.12 1.02 -7.17
CA GLY A 117 7.49 -0.16 -6.61
C GLY A 117 6.32 0.24 -5.74
N ILE A 118 5.41 -0.69 -5.50
CA ILE A 118 4.24 -0.46 -4.66
C ILE A 118 4.61 -0.75 -3.21
N TYR A 119 4.34 0.22 -2.34
CA TYR A 119 4.57 0.12 -0.91
C TYR A 119 3.27 -0.09 -0.15
N LEU A 120 3.28 -1.02 0.78
CA LEU A 120 2.37 -1.01 1.93
C LEU A 120 3.04 -0.24 3.06
N GLY A 121 2.42 0.84 3.50
CA GLY A 121 2.78 1.49 4.75
C GLY A 121 2.01 0.81 5.87
N GLU A 122 2.70 0.05 6.72
CA GLU A 122 2.12 -0.53 7.93
C GLU A 122 2.39 0.43 9.08
N HIS A 123 1.32 1.03 9.62
CA HIS A 123 1.48 2.08 10.61
C HIS A 123 1.20 1.63 12.05
N ARG A 124 0.84 0.34 12.22
CA ARG A 124 0.68 -0.28 13.52
C ARG A 124 1.83 -1.24 13.82
N ASP A 125 2.19 -1.37 15.11
CA ASP A 125 3.19 -2.35 15.55
C ASP A 125 2.71 -3.78 15.31
N HIS A 126 1.40 -4.02 15.51
CA HIS A 126 0.75 -5.32 15.37
C HIS A 126 -0.53 -5.17 14.56
N GLY A 127 -0.41 -4.75 13.30
CA GLY A 127 -1.56 -4.49 12.45
C GLY A 127 -2.23 -5.72 11.87
N GLY A 128 -1.57 -6.87 11.90
CA GLY A 128 -2.08 -8.09 11.30
C GLY A 128 -2.02 -8.07 9.78
N ALA A 129 -2.69 -9.01 9.15
CA ALA A 129 -2.80 -9.06 7.69
C ALA A 129 -3.64 -7.90 7.16
N ARG A 130 -3.29 -7.39 5.98
CA ARG A 130 -4.02 -6.29 5.35
C ARG A 130 -4.67 -6.77 4.06
N ARG A 131 -5.89 -6.30 3.79
CA ARG A 131 -6.67 -6.70 2.63
C ARG A 131 -6.76 -5.57 1.62
N VAL A 132 -6.54 -5.95 0.35
CA VAL A 132 -6.58 -5.03 -0.79
C VAL A 132 -7.58 -5.58 -1.80
N VAL A 133 -8.54 -4.76 -2.21
CA VAL A 133 -9.40 -5.08 -3.35
C VAL A 133 -8.69 -4.57 -4.60
N ALA A 134 -8.32 -5.49 -5.48
CA ALA A 134 -7.67 -5.18 -6.75
C ALA A 134 -8.70 -5.29 -7.88
N THR A 135 -8.93 -4.20 -8.58
CA THR A 135 -9.85 -4.15 -9.72
C THR A 135 -9.06 -3.87 -10.99
N LEU A 136 -9.18 -4.77 -11.95
CA LEU A 136 -8.53 -4.66 -13.24
C LEU A 136 -9.59 -4.37 -14.30
N ASN A 137 -9.35 -3.36 -15.13
CA ASN A 137 -10.21 -3.03 -16.24
C ASN A 137 -9.36 -2.66 -17.45
N GLY A 138 -9.68 -3.22 -18.61
CA GLY A 138 -8.96 -2.90 -19.84
C GLY A 138 -9.33 -3.80 -20.98
N GLU A 139 -8.55 -3.68 -22.06
CA GLU A 139 -8.70 -4.50 -23.26
C GLU A 139 -7.79 -5.73 -23.14
N ALA A 140 -8.32 -6.88 -23.50
CA ALA A 140 -7.52 -8.11 -23.55
C ALA A 140 -6.60 -8.12 -24.77
N ILE A 141 -5.49 -8.81 -24.64
CA ILE A 141 -4.57 -9.10 -25.75
C ILE A 141 -5.27 -9.98 -26.78
#